data_bb218aeb25bb81367b77a65c35d83f68
#
_entry.id   bb218aeb25bb81367b77a65c35d83f68
#
_cell.length_a   1.000
_cell.length_b   1.000
_cell.length_c   1.000
_cell.angle_alpha   90.00
_cell.angle_beta   90.00
_cell.angle_gamma   90.00
#
_symmetry.space_group_name_H-M   'P 1'
#
loop_
_entity.id
_entity.type
_entity.pdbx_description
1 polymer ?
#
loop_
_entity_poly.entity_id
_entity_poly.type
_entity_poly.pdbx_seq_one_letter_code
_entity_poly.pdbx_strand_id
1 'polypeptide(L)'
;MADVEWIPTTKQQLALETTAKYILFAGSRGGGKTDASLMQVFINNNHLNPNFRVLVLRKNTQDLSDYISRAWRIYEKFGAKKAGVLPVFKFPSGATIITGHLASPDAFEHYQGQEFQLILIEELTHISSKLLFEKIMGSLRSTIDRKSVV
;
A
#
# COMPACT_ATOMS: atom_id res chain seq x y z
N MET A 1 -9.22 13.76 17.01
CA MET A 1 -8.91 13.37 15.61
C MET A 1 -7.59 14.01 15.24
N ALA A 2 -6.66 13.25 14.75
CA ALA A 2 -5.38 13.79 14.33
C ALA A 2 -5.54 14.50 12.98
N ASP A 3 -5.11 15.75 12.93
CA ASP A 3 -5.05 16.50 11.68
C ASP A 3 -3.70 16.24 11.01
N VAL A 4 -3.73 15.73 9.82
CA VAL A 4 -2.55 15.63 8.96
C VAL A 4 -2.69 16.67 7.86
N GLU A 5 -1.92 17.75 7.97
CA GLU A 5 -1.84 18.75 6.92
C GLU A 5 -0.95 18.20 5.80
N TRP A 6 -1.58 17.68 4.78
CA TRP A 6 -0.92 17.26 3.57
C TRP A 6 -1.72 17.71 2.36
N ILE A 7 -1.08 18.49 1.51
CA ILE A 7 -1.70 18.99 0.29
C ILE A 7 -1.11 18.23 -0.90
N PRO A 8 -1.92 17.44 -1.61
CA PRO A 8 -1.44 16.70 -2.76
C PRO A 8 -1.10 17.63 -3.92
N THR A 9 -0.08 17.26 -4.68
CA THR A 9 0.14 17.84 -6.01
C THR A 9 -0.97 17.39 -6.96
N THR A 10 -1.11 18.05 -8.12
CA THR A 10 -2.12 17.66 -9.10
C THR A 10 -2.04 16.19 -9.50
N LYS A 11 -0.82 15.66 -9.70
CA LYS A 11 -0.62 14.25 -10.05
C LYS A 11 -0.99 13.30 -8.90
N GLN A 12 -0.66 13.66 -7.68
CA GLN A 12 -1.04 12.89 -6.50
C GLN A 12 -2.56 12.87 -6.34
N GLN A 13 -3.20 14.01 -6.52
CA GLN A 13 -4.66 14.12 -6.44
C GLN A 13 -5.35 13.24 -7.47
N LEU A 14 -4.89 13.24 -8.72
CA LEU A 14 -5.42 12.35 -9.76
C LEU A 14 -5.29 10.88 -9.37
N ALA A 15 -4.15 10.48 -8.81
CA ALA A 15 -3.95 9.10 -8.36
C ALA A 15 -4.87 8.72 -7.19
N LEU A 16 -5.17 9.68 -6.31
CA LEU A 16 -6.06 9.46 -5.16
C LEU A 16 -7.54 9.39 -5.58
N GLU A 17 -7.97 10.22 -6.50
CA GLU A 17 -9.38 10.37 -6.89
C GLU A 17 -9.83 9.35 -7.94
N THR A 18 -8.90 8.73 -8.68
CA THR A 18 -9.28 7.79 -9.73
C THR A 18 -9.91 6.52 -9.16
N THR A 19 -10.95 6.04 -9.84
CA THR A 19 -11.63 4.78 -9.54
C THR A 19 -11.10 3.61 -10.38
N ALA A 20 -10.08 3.84 -11.19
CA ALA A 20 -9.47 2.80 -12.01
C ALA A 20 -8.94 1.65 -11.14
N LYS A 21 -9.15 0.42 -11.60
CA LYS A 21 -8.68 -0.78 -10.88
C LYS A 21 -7.16 -0.85 -10.82
N TYR A 22 -6.49 -0.40 -11.88
CA TYR A 22 -5.03 -0.36 -11.98
C TYR A 22 -4.58 1.07 -12.25
N ILE A 23 -3.64 1.54 -11.47
CA ILE A 23 -3.09 2.88 -11.60
C ILE A 23 -1.57 2.77 -11.66
N LEU A 24 -0.99 3.26 -12.75
CA LEU A 24 0.45 3.44 -12.85
C LEU A 24 0.81 4.89 -12.52
N PHE A 25 1.44 5.08 -11.40
CA PHE A 25 1.95 6.38 -10.99
C PHE A 25 3.44 6.45 -11.27
N ALA A 26 3.78 6.85 -12.48
CA ALA A 26 5.16 6.96 -12.95
C ALA A 26 5.74 8.34 -12.69
N GLY A 27 7.04 8.40 -12.50
CA GLY A 27 7.77 9.67 -12.31
C GLY A 27 9.19 9.45 -11.79
N SER A 28 9.97 10.51 -11.80
CA SER A 28 11.32 10.52 -11.26
C SER A 28 11.34 10.43 -9.73
N ARG A 29 12.50 10.17 -9.16
CA ARG A 29 12.74 10.29 -7.72
C ARG A 29 12.26 11.67 -7.22
N GLY A 30 11.60 11.69 -6.07
CA GLY A 30 11.09 12.94 -5.50
C GLY A 30 9.74 13.40 -6.05
N GLY A 31 9.08 12.60 -6.91
CA GLY A 31 7.77 12.93 -7.49
C GLY A 31 6.59 12.76 -6.54
N GLY A 32 6.81 12.49 -5.26
CA GLY A 32 5.74 12.33 -4.27
C GLY A 32 4.97 11.02 -4.36
N LYS A 33 5.50 10.01 -5.05
CA LYS A 33 4.83 8.70 -5.23
C LYS A 33 4.60 8.00 -3.90
N THR A 34 5.60 8.00 -3.02
CA THR A 34 5.49 7.36 -1.71
C THR A 34 4.43 8.04 -0.85
N ASP A 35 4.38 9.36 -0.84
CA ASP A 35 3.36 10.10 -0.08
C ASP A 35 1.96 9.81 -0.60
N ALA A 36 1.78 9.76 -1.93
CA ALA A 36 0.51 9.36 -2.52
C ALA A 36 0.11 7.93 -2.12
N SER A 37 1.07 6.98 -2.11
CA SER A 37 0.84 5.62 -1.65
C SER A 37 0.40 5.57 -0.18
N LEU A 38 1.07 6.31 0.68
CA LEU A 38 0.74 6.38 2.11
C LEU A 38 -0.68 6.90 2.35
N MET A 39 -1.11 7.86 1.55
CA MET A 39 -2.42 8.50 1.71
C MET A 39 -3.57 7.71 1.08
N GLN A 40 -3.29 6.71 0.25
CA GLN A 40 -4.33 5.87 -0.37
C GLN A 40 -5.25 5.18 0.64
N VAL A 41 -4.73 4.84 1.81
CA VAL A 41 -5.50 4.15 2.86
C VAL A 41 -6.61 5.01 3.45
N PHE A 42 -6.54 6.32 3.29
CA PHE A 42 -7.53 7.26 3.82
C PHE A 42 -8.65 7.60 2.85
N ILE A 43 -8.54 7.17 1.60
CA ILE A 43 -9.57 7.41 0.58
C ILE A 43 -10.88 6.75 1.01
N ASN A 44 -11.98 7.50 0.89
CA ASN A 44 -13.31 7.06 1.31
C ASN A 44 -13.38 6.57 2.77
N ASN A 45 -12.49 7.07 3.63
CA ASN A 45 -12.38 6.62 5.02
C ASN A 45 -12.17 5.10 5.18
N ASN A 46 -11.48 4.48 4.24
CA ASN A 46 -11.26 3.02 4.26
C ASN A 46 -10.50 2.55 5.50
N HIS A 47 -9.64 3.41 6.07
CA HIS A 47 -8.96 3.11 7.34
C HIS A 47 -9.92 2.91 8.53
N LEU A 48 -11.17 3.31 8.40
CA LEU A 48 -12.23 3.09 9.39
C LEU A 48 -13.03 1.81 9.14
N ASN A 49 -12.75 1.10 8.06
CA ASN A 49 -13.42 -0.16 7.73
C ASN A 49 -12.66 -1.35 8.30
N PRO A 50 -13.27 -2.17 9.18
CA PRO A 50 -12.59 -3.31 9.81
C PRO A 50 -12.17 -4.40 8.82
N ASN A 51 -12.76 -4.44 7.64
CA ASN A 51 -12.45 -5.43 6.59
C ASN A 51 -11.42 -4.92 5.58
N PHE A 52 -10.96 -3.69 5.72
CA PHE A 52 -10.01 -3.12 4.79
C PHE A 52 -8.61 -3.66 5.04
N ARG A 53 -8.05 -4.33 4.02
CA ARG A 53 -6.72 -4.92 4.06
C ARG A 53 -5.89 -4.40 2.91
N VAL A 54 -4.72 -3.92 3.24
CA VAL A 54 -3.75 -3.36 2.29
C VAL A 54 -2.50 -4.22 2.30
N LEU A 55 -1.98 -4.51 1.12
CA LEU A 55 -0.66 -5.12 0.95
C LEU A 55 0.28 -4.10 0.31
N VAL A 56 1.38 -3.82 0.96
CA VAL A 56 2.45 -2.95 0.45
C VAL A 56 3.67 -3.79 0.14
N LEU A 57 4.09 -3.78 -1.11
CA LEU A 57 5.19 -4.60 -1.58
C LEU A 57 6.31 -3.73 -2.15
N ARG A 58 7.54 -4.09 -1.81
CA ARG A 58 8.77 -3.61 -2.45
C ARG A 58 9.66 -4.79 -2.79
N LYS A 59 10.63 -4.57 -3.67
CA LYS A 59 11.54 -5.64 -4.10
C LYS A 59 12.38 -6.18 -2.95
N ASN A 60 12.89 -5.31 -2.09
CA ASN A 60 13.76 -5.71 -0.98
C ASN A 60 13.38 -5.04 0.34
N THR A 61 13.89 -5.59 1.44
CA THR A 61 13.59 -5.11 2.80
C THR A 61 14.20 -3.75 3.11
N GLN A 62 15.30 -3.41 2.49
CA GLN A 62 15.99 -2.13 2.75
C GLN A 62 15.16 -0.94 2.25
N ASP A 63 14.60 -1.05 1.04
CA ASP A 63 13.71 -0.02 0.50
C ASP A 63 12.42 0.08 1.30
N LEU A 64 11.96 -1.03 1.85
CA LEU A 64 10.76 -1.10 2.66
C LEU A 64 10.93 -0.36 4.00
N SER A 65 12.12 -0.31 4.58
CA SER A 65 12.35 0.34 5.87
C SER A 65 12.08 1.85 5.84
N ASP A 66 12.43 2.52 4.75
CA ASP A 66 12.12 3.95 4.58
C ASP A 66 10.61 4.18 4.48
N TYR A 67 9.91 3.37 3.71
CA TYR A 67 8.46 3.40 3.63
C TYR A 67 7.82 3.22 5.01
N ILE A 68 8.27 2.23 5.77
CA ILE A 68 7.74 1.92 7.11
C ILE A 68 7.92 3.10 8.06
N SER A 69 9.08 3.74 8.07
CA SER A 69 9.34 4.91 8.92
C SER A 69 8.42 6.07 8.59
N ARG A 70 8.20 6.34 7.31
CA ARG A 70 7.30 7.41 6.86
C ARG A 70 5.85 7.07 7.17
N ALA A 71 5.45 5.83 6.93
CA ALA A 71 4.11 5.34 7.23
C ALA A 71 3.78 5.48 8.72
N TRP A 72 4.71 5.10 9.58
CA TRP A 72 4.53 5.16 11.03
C TRP A 72 4.28 6.59 11.52
N ARG A 73 5.00 7.56 10.99
CA ARG A 73 4.79 8.98 11.36
C ARG A 73 3.36 9.46 11.11
N ILE A 74 2.72 8.92 10.08
CA ILE A 74 1.35 9.29 9.71
C ILE A 74 0.35 8.43 10.48
N TYR A 75 0.48 7.11 10.39
CA TYR A 75 -0.53 6.17 10.89
C TYR A 75 -0.64 6.15 12.41
N GLU A 76 0.46 6.39 13.11
CA GLU A 76 0.47 6.52 14.56
C GLU A 76 -0.52 7.61 15.06
N LYS A 77 -0.60 8.70 14.32
CA LYS A 77 -1.52 9.82 14.65
C LYS A 77 -2.99 9.42 14.57
N PHE A 78 -3.31 8.37 13.82
CA PHE A 78 -4.66 7.82 13.69
C PHE A 78 -4.89 6.61 14.60
N GLY A 79 -4.02 6.39 15.56
CA GLY A 79 -4.14 5.32 16.54
C GLY A 79 -3.67 3.95 16.07
N ALA A 80 -2.99 3.86 14.94
CA ALA A 80 -2.46 2.60 14.45
C ALA A 80 -1.38 2.05 15.37
N LYS A 81 -1.34 0.73 15.49
CA LYS A 81 -0.28 -0.03 16.16
C LYS A 81 0.57 -0.74 15.12
N LYS A 82 1.87 -0.85 15.41
CA LYS A 82 2.85 -1.50 14.55
C LYS A 82 3.43 -2.72 15.25
N ALA A 83 3.44 -3.87 14.57
CA ALA A 83 3.99 -5.11 15.11
C ALA A 83 4.71 -5.92 14.03
N GLY A 84 5.74 -6.64 14.44
CA GLY A 84 6.48 -7.58 13.62
C GLY A 84 7.75 -7.02 12.99
N VAL A 85 8.59 -7.91 12.47
CA VAL A 85 9.85 -7.58 11.77
C VAL A 85 9.56 -6.94 10.40
N LEU A 86 8.62 -7.53 9.66
CA LEU A 86 7.95 -6.87 8.54
C LEU A 86 6.64 -6.32 9.11
N PRO A 87 6.59 -5.03 9.45
CA PRO A 87 5.50 -4.54 10.27
C PRO A 87 4.15 -4.67 9.62
N VAL A 88 3.18 -5.02 10.45
CA VAL A 88 1.77 -4.88 10.17
C VAL A 88 1.26 -3.67 10.96
N PHE A 89 0.65 -2.73 10.27
CA PHE A 89 -0.04 -1.61 10.90
C PHE A 89 -1.51 -1.97 11.07
N LYS A 90 -2.03 -1.83 12.27
CA LYS A 90 -3.43 -2.11 12.56
C LYS A 90 -4.08 -0.88 13.16
N PHE A 91 -5.10 -0.36 12.48
CA PHE A 91 -5.92 0.74 12.96
C PHE A 91 -6.92 0.27 14.04
N PRO A 92 -7.41 1.18 14.88
CA PRO A 92 -8.42 0.83 15.90
C PRO A 92 -9.68 0.18 15.33
N SER A 93 -10.05 0.50 14.08
CA SER A 93 -11.18 -0.09 13.38
C SER A 93 -10.99 -1.57 13.05
N GLY A 94 -9.75 -2.06 13.00
CA GLY A 94 -9.39 -3.37 12.49
C GLY A 94 -8.80 -3.34 11.06
N ALA A 95 -8.85 -2.20 10.37
CA ALA A 95 -8.17 -2.04 9.10
C ALA A 95 -6.68 -2.34 9.24
N THR A 96 -6.13 -3.09 8.30
CA THR A 96 -4.77 -3.64 8.43
C THR A 96 -3.95 -3.35 7.19
N ILE A 97 -2.72 -2.89 7.39
CA ILE A 97 -1.74 -2.68 6.33
C ILE A 97 -0.58 -3.64 6.56
N ILE A 98 -0.42 -4.57 5.63
CA ILE A 98 0.61 -5.59 5.66
C ILE A 98 1.75 -5.16 4.74
N THR A 99 2.97 -5.14 5.26
CA THR A 99 4.16 -4.83 4.48
C THR A 99 4.93 -6.09 4.15
N GLY A 100 5.50 -6.15 2.95
CA GLY A 100 6.26 -7.29 2.50
C GLY A 100 7.25 -6.95 1.38
N HIS A 101 8.11 -7.91 1.08
CA HIS A 101 9.09 -7.79 0.00
C HIS A 101 8.96 -8.92 -1.00
N LEU A 102 9.53 -8.71 -2.19
CA LEU A 102 9.58 -9.67 -3.28
C LEU A 102 11.04 -10.03 -3.63
N ALA A 103 11.87 -10.22 -2.62
CA ALA A 103 13.30 -10.49 -2.80
C ALA A 103 13.58 -11.83 -3.48
N SER A 104 12.64 -12.78 -3.37
CA SER A 104 12.72 -14.09 -4.04
C SER A 104 11.42 -14.39 -4.77
N PRO A 105 11.42 -15.28 -5.79
CA PRO A 105 10.19 -15.71 -6.47
C PRO A 105 9.14 -16.30 -5.53
N ASP A 106 9.58 -16.94 -4.44
CA ASP A 106 8.73 -17.61 -3.47
C ASP A 106 8.18 -16.66 -2.40
N ALA A 107 8.66 -15.43 -2.34
CA ALA A 107 8.26 -14.47 -1.30
C ALA A 107 6.76 -14.19 -1.30
N PHE A 108 6.12 -14.18 -2.47
CA PHE A 108 4.69 -13.95 -2.58
C PHE A 108 3.84 -15.11 -2.05
N GLU A 109 4.38 -16.30 -1.91
CA GLU A 109 3.65 -17.47 -1.39
C GLU A 109 3.06 -17.22 0.01
N HIS A 110 3.71 -16.37 0.81
CA HIS A 110 3.21 -15.96 2.12
C HIS A 110 1.87 -15.22 2.07
N TYR A 111 1.56 -14.60 0.92
CA TYR A 111 0.33 -13.81 0.73
C TYR A 111 -0.70 -14.56 -0.10
N GLN A 112 -0.33 -15.70 -0.64
CA GLN A 112 -1.19 -16.51 -1.49
C GLN A 112 -2.40 -17.02 -0.69
N GLY A 113 -3.59 -16.88 -1.25
CA GLY A 113 -4.82 -17.23 -0.58
C GLY A 113 -5.41 -16.14 0.32
N GLN A 114 -4.71 -15.03 0.51
CA GLN A 114 -5.23 -13.85 1.20
C GLN A 114 -5.92 -12.90 0.23
N GLU A 115 -6.88 -12.16 0.72
CA GLU A 115 -7.61 -11.16 -0.06
C GLU A 115 -7.26 -9.75 0.41
N PHE A 116 -7.00 -8.86 -0.55
CA PHE A 116 -6.68 -7.47 -0.29
C PHE A 116 -7.59 -6.55 -1.11
N GLN A 117 -7.98 -5.43 -0.53
CA GLN A 117 -8.77 -4.41 -1.20
C GLN A 117 -7.89 -3.36 -1.88
N LEU A 118 -6.66 -3.23 -1.40
CA LEU A 118 -5.66 -2.33 -1.98
C LEU A 118 -4.30 -3.03 -1.99
N ILE A 119 -3.64 -2.99 -3.12
CA ILE A 119 -2.25 -3.47 -3.25
C ILE A 119 -1.40 -2.31 -3.78
N LEU A 120 -0.39 -1.95 -3.02
CA LEU A 120 0.58 -0.92 -3.36
C LEU A 120 1.91 -1.58 -3.68
N ILE A 121 2.36 -1.41 -4.92
CA ILE A 121 3.66 -1.92 -5.34
C ILE A 121 4.53 -0.72 -5.68
N GLU A 122 5.56 -0.50 -4.90
CA GLU A 122 6.52 0.55 -5.19
C GLU A 122 7.69 -0.01 -6.01
N GLU A 123 8.11 0.77 -7.00
CA GLU A 123 9.19 0.41 -7.90
C GLU A 123 8.90 -0.86 -8.71
N LEU A 124 7.73 -0.89 -9.36
CA LEU A 124 7.27 -2.00 -10.20
C LEU A 124 8.33 -2.44 -11.24
N THR A 125 9.12 -1.51 -11.75
CA THR A 125 10.18 -1.80 -12.72
C THR A 125 11.25 -2.76 -12.18
N HIS A 126 11.34 -2.91 -10.87
CA HIS A 126 12.22 -3.88 -10.23
C HIS A 126 11.62 -5.29 -10.15
N ILE A 127 10.34 -5.45 -10.47
CA ILE A 127 9.70 -6.76 -10.57
C ILE A 127 9.92 -7.29 -11.98
N SER A 128 10.79 -8.30 -12.09
CA SER A 128 11.23 -8.85 -13.39
C SER A 128 10.26 -9.87 -13.98
N SER A 129 9.26 -10.32 -13.24
CA SER A 129 8.37 -11.40 -13.65
C SER A 129 6.93 -10.94 -13.84
N LYS A 130 6.44 -11.03 -15.07
CA LYS A 130 5.02 -10.83 -15.38
C LYS A 130 4.13 -11.83 -14.63
N LEU A 131 4.58 -13.08 -14.51
CA LEU A 131 3.84 -14.11 -13.78
C LEU A 131 3.65 -13.76 -12.31
N LEU A 132 4.69 -13.22 -11.67
CA LEU A 132 4.62 -12.76 -10.28
C LEU A 132 3.62 -11.62 -10.13
N PHE A 133 3.64 -10.66 -11.05
CA PHE A 133 2.67 -9.56 -11.06
C PHE A 133 1.23 -10.07 -11.19
N GLU A 134 0.97 -11.02 -12.09
CA GLU A 134 -0.35 -11.62 -12.27
C GLU A 134 -0.82 -12.36 -11.01
N LYS A 135 0.07 -13.07 -10.33
CA LYS A 135 -0.23 -13.73 -9.04
C LYS A 135 -0.62 -12.73 -7.97
N ILE A 136 0.11 -11.62 -7.89
CA ILE A 136 -0.18 -10.53 -6.94
C ILE A 136 -1.57 -9.96 -7.22
N MET A 137 -1.87 -9.67 -8.48
CA MET A 137 -3.17 -9.12 -8.87
C MET A 137 -4.32 -10.08 -8.60
N GLY A 138 -4.07 -11.38 -8.61
CA GLY A 138 -5.05 -12.39 -8.24
C GLY A 138 -5.52 -12.31 -6.78
N SER A 139 -4.74 -11.69 -5.90
CA SER A 139 -5.11 -11.45 -4.50
C SER A 139 -5.93 -10.17 -4.29
N LEU A 140 -6.09 -9.37 -5.35
CA LEU A 140 -6.89 -8.15 -5.31
C LEU A 140 -8.36 -8.49 -5.46
N ARG A 141 -9.03 -8.73 -4.34
CA ARG A 141 -10.45 -9.10 -4.30
C ARG A 141 -11.18 -8.28 -3.27
N SER A 142 -12.44 -7.97 -3.54
CA SER A 142 -13.28 -7.34 -2.52
C SER A 142 -14.73 -7.18 -2.95
N THR A 143 -15.59 -7.13 -1.95
CA THR A 143 -16.89 -6.49 -1.99
C THR A 143 -16.80 -4.97 -1.84
N ILE A 144 -15.64 -4.43 -1.47
CA ILE A 144 -15.28 -3.02 -1.43
C ILE A 144 -14.60 -2.67 -2.75
N ASP A 145 -14.52 -1.39 -3.10
CA ASP A 145 -13.76 -0.93 -4.28
C ASP A 145 -12.33 -1.44 -4.27
N ARG A 146 -11.97 -2.14 -5.33
CA ARG A 146 -10.65 -2.75 -5.51
C ARG A 146 -9.72 -1.79 -6.21
N LYS A 147 -8.54 -1.63 -5.68
CA LYS A 147 -7.55 -0.73 -6.26
C LYS A 147 -6.14 -1.30 -6.16
N SER A 148 -5.40 -1.20 -7.25
CA SER A 148 -3.95 -1.47 -7.26
C SER A 148 -3.24 -0.22 -7.76
N VAL A 149 -2.25 0.24 -6.99
CA VAL A 149 -1.41 1.36 -7.36
C VAL A 149 0.02 0.86 -7.53
N VAL A 150 0.57 1.10 -8.68
CA VAL A 150 1.91 0.63 -9.09
C VAL A 150 2.80 1.79 -9.51
#